data_a9419b2c0ca663174da390a18770f981
#
_entry.id   a9419b2c0ca663174da390a18770f981
#
_cell.length_a   1.000
_cell.length_b   1.000
_cell.length_c   1.000
_cell.angle_alpha   90.00
_cell.angle_beta   90.00
_cell.angle_gamma   90.00
#
_symmetry.space_group_name_H-M   'P 1'
#
loop_
_entity.id
_entity.type
_entity.pdbx_description
1 polymer ?
#
loop_
_entity_poly.entity_id
_entity_poly.type
_entity_poly.pdbx_seq_one_letter_code
_entity_poly.pdbx_strand_id
1 'polypeptide(L)'
;MKRRRPPRRAGRRAGRRRVVTQGVVVAPGRAARLFARLRRRGARIVFTNGVFDLLHAGHVRLLVAARALGDRLVVGVNSDASVRRLKGRGRPIIPLAERMEMLAGLKPVDYVVPFAEATPARIIEAVLPAVLVKGSDYRKAEIVGRSTVEAGGGRVVRVPLRAGRSTSSLIERARRVLKARAPARRASRRRPAARRRR
;
A
#
# COMPACT_ATOMS: atom_id res chain seq x y z
N MET A 1 -6.76 -61.95 -19.44
CA MET A 1 -5.72 -61.05 -18.88
C MET A 1 -6.28 -59.64 -18.69
N LYS A 2 -6.68 -59.22 -17.47
CA LYS A 2 -7.21 -57.91 -17.17
C LYS A 2 -6.06 -57.00 -16.75
N ARG A 3 -5.75 -55.95 -17.54
CA ARG A 3 -4.71 -54.95 -17.25
C ARG A 3 -5.20 -54.04 -16.11
N ARG A 4 -4.51 -54.08 -14.96
CA ARG A 4 -4.75 -53.13 -13.83
C ARG A 4 -4.22 -51.75 -14.16
N ARG A 5 -5.07 -50.74 -14.07
CA ARG A 5 -4.66 -49.31 -14.18
C ARG A 5 -3.84 -48.91 -12.91
N PRO A 6 -2.75 -48.14 -13.09
CA PRO A 6 -1.99 -47.64 -11.93
C PRO A 6 -2.77 -46.56 -11.17
N PRO A 7 -2.56 -46.41 -9.85
CA PRO A 7 -3.23 -45.40 -9.05
C PRO A 7 -2.81 -43.98 -9.43
N ARG A 8 -3.78 -43.09 -9.55
CA ARG A 8 -3.55 -41.66 -9.76
C ARG A 8 -2.78 -41.10 -8.56
N ARG A 9 -1.59 -40.55 -8.79
CA ARG A 9 -0.84 -39.77 -7.80
C ARG A 9 -1.68 -38.55 -7.38
N ALA A 10 -2.11 -38.53 -6.11
CA ALA A 10 -2.69 -37.35 -5.49
C ALA A 10 -1.65 -36.23 -5.46
N GLY A 11 -1.92 -35.14 -6.21
CA GLY A 11 -1.10 -33.95 -6.21
C GLY A 11 -1.05 -33.37 -4.79
N ARG A 12 0.13 -33.40 -4.18
CA ARG A 12 0.43 -32.67 -2.94
C ARG A 12 0.19 -31.19 -3.22
N ARG A 13 -0.89 -30.63 -2.72
CA ARG A 13 -1.06 -29.17 -2.62
C ARG A 13 0.10 -28.66 -1.77
N ALA A 14 1.03 -27.94 -2.40
CA ALA A 14 2.06 -27.21 -1.71
C ALA A 14 1.37 -26.24 -0.74
N GLY A 15 1.41 -26.55 0.54
CA GLY A 15 0.90 -25.68 1.59
C GLY A 15 1.63 -24.35 1.48
N ARG A 16 0.91 -23.27 1.17
CA ARG A 16 1.45 -21.92 1.24
C ARG A 16 2.01 -21.73 2.65
N ARG A 17 3.32 -21.68 2.78
CA ARG A 17 3.97 -21.28 4.04
C ARG A 17 3.43 -19.89 4.38
N ARG A 18 2.74 -19.81 5.52
CA ARG A 18 2.23 -18.54 6.03
C ARG A 18 3.44 -17.68 6.40
N VAL A 19 3.62 -16.56 5.71
CA VAL A 19 4.66 -15.58 6.08
C VAL A 19 4.31 -15.06 7.47
N VAL A 20 5.24 -15.20 8.42
CA VAL A 20 5.06 -14.69 9.79
C VAL A 20 5.38 -13.19 9.75
N THR A 21 4.35 -12.36 9.70
CA THR A 21 4.46 -10.91 9.80
C THR A 21 4.30 -10.49 11.27
N GLN A 22 4.95 -9.38 11.67
CA GLN A 22 4.77 -8.82 13.03
C GLN A 22 3.40 -8.15 13.17
N GLY A 23 2.91 -7.49 12.10
CA GLY A 23 1.62 -6.85 12.04
C GLY A 23 0.49 -7.79 11.64
N VAL A 24 -0.72 -7.47 12.07
CA VAL A 24 -1.93 -8.25 11.80
C VAL A 24 -2.79 -7.56 10.75
N VAL A 25 -3.14 -8.27 9.67
CA VAL A 25 -4.15 -7.81 8.72
C VAL A 25 -5.54 -8.03 9.31
N VAL A 26 -6.30 -6.95 9.46
CA VAL A 26 -7.64 -6.93 10.06
C VAL A 26 -8.68 -6.69 8.99
N ALA A 27 -9.67 -7.58 8.88
CA ALA A 27 -10.81 -7.36 7.99
C ALA A 27 -11.62 -6.12 8.43
N PRO A 28 -12.12 -5.28 7.50
CA PRO A 28 -12.83 -4.04 7.84
C PRO A 28 -13.97 -4.24 8.82
N GLY A 29 -14.78 -5.29 8.68
CA GLY A 29 -15.90 -5.61 9.56
C GLY A 29 -15.49 -5.97 11.01
N ARG A 30 -14.22 -6.28 11.26
CA ARG A 30 -13.67 -6.57 12.60
C ARG A 30 -13.02 -5.34 13.25
N ALA A 31 -12.71 -4.31 12.47
CA ALA A 31 -11.92 -3.16 12.91
C ALA A 31 -12.55 -2.44 14.11
N ALA A 32 -13.82 -2.04 14.03
CA ALA A 32 -14.49 -1.29 15.08
C ALA A 32 -14.44 -2.02 16.44
N ARG A 33 -14.80 -3.32 16.46
CA ARG A 33 -14.80 -4.14 17.67
C ARG A 33 -13.40 -4.33 18.25
N LEU A 34 -12.42 -4.63 17.42
CA LEU A 34 -11.02 -4.81 17.82
C LEU A 34 -10.47 -3.54 18.46
N PHE A 35 -10.58 -2.40 17.76
CA PHE A 35 -9.98 -1.15 18.21
C PHE A 35 -10.72 -0.55 19.39
N ALA A 36 -12.03 -0.71 19.50
CA ALA A 36 -12.77 -0.36 20.72
C ALA A 36 -12.28 -1.15 21.95
N ARG A 37 -12.00 -2.46 21.79
CA ARG A 37 -11.42 -3.26 22.86
C ARG A 37 -10.02 -2.79 23.28
N LEU A 38 -9.16 -2.44 22.31
CA LEU A 38 -7.83 -1.93 22.60
C LEU A 38 -7.89 -0.58 23.35
N ARG A 39 -8.77 0.35 22.91
CA ARG A 39 -8.97 1.63 23.62
C ARG A 39 -9.45 1.44 25.05
N ARG A 40 -10.42 0.54 25.28
CA ARG A 40 -10.88 0.23 26.66
C ARG A 40 -9.77 -0.33 27.56
N ARG A 41 -8.72 -0.91 26.99
CA ARG A 41 -7.51 -1.36 27.71
C ARG A 41 -6.44 -0.27 27.84
N GLY A 42 -6.77 0.98 27.53
CA GLY A 42 -5.86 2.11 27.63
C GLY A 42 -4.89 2.29 26.46
N ALA A 43 -4.97 1.47 25.41
CA ALA A 43 -4.05 1.59 24.28
C ALA A 43 -4.28 2.88 23.49
N ARG A 44 -3.22 3.68 23.35
CA ARG A 44 -3.18 4.88 22.49
C ARG A 44 -3.00 4.44 21.04
N ILE A 45 -4.08 4.43 20.27
CA ILE A 45 -4.08 4.05 18.86
C ILE A 45 -3.66 5.22 17.99
N VAL A 46 -2.68 5.00 17.11
CA VAL A 46 -2.27 5.90 16.04
C VAL A 46 -2.78 5.36 14.72
N PHE A 47 -3.32 6.21 13.87
CA PHE A 47 -3.79 5.83 12.54
C PHE A 47 -3.13 6.68 11.46
N THR A 48 -2.73 6.03 10.39
CA THR A 48 -2.40 6.67 9.11
C THR A 48 -3.00 5.88 7.97
N ASN A 49 -3.17 6.50 6.81
CA ASN A 49 -3.65 5.77 5.63
C ASN A 49 -3.00 6.26 4.34
N GLY A 50 -3.00 5.40 3.35
CA GLY A 50 -2.49 5.71 2.03
C GLY A 50 -2.61 4.55 1.06
N VAL A 51 -2.14 4.79 -0.17
CA VAL A 51 -2.08 3.78 -1.22
C VAL A 51 -0.97 2.76 -0.96
N PHE A 52 0.20 3.20 -0.51
CA PHE A 52 1.39 2.38 -0.24
C PHE A 52 1.73 1.43 -1.40
N ASP A 53 1.74 1.95 -2.63
CA ASP A 53 1.97 1.14 -3.83
C ASP A 53 3.43 0.66 -3.89
N LEU A 54 4.37 1.48 -4.38
CA LEU A 54 5.79 1.18 -4.25
C LEU A 54 6.30 1.74 -2.93
N LEU A 55 6.68 0.88 -2.00
CA LEU A 55 7.26 1.30 -0.74
C LEU A 55 8.63 1.96 -0.97
N HIS A 56 8.86 3.05 -0.24
CA HIS A 56 10.12 3.79 -0.27
C HIS A 56 10.44 4.35 1.13
N ALA A 57 11.67 4.84 1.30
CA ALA A 57 12.15 5.34 2.60
C ALA A 57 11.25 6.43 3.22
N GLY A 58 10.52 7.21 2.39
CA GLY A 58 9.54 8.19 2.87
C GLY A 58 8.38 7.53 3.63
N HIS A 59 7.85 6.42 3.11
CA HIS A 59 6.82 5.64 3.79
C HIS A 59 7.34 5.07 5.12
N VAL A 60 8.54 4.46 5.11
CA VAL A 60 9.13 3.88 6.33
C VAL A 60 9.30 4.95 7.42
N ARG A 61 9.83 6.13 7.08
CA ARG A 61 9.99 7.24 8.04
C ARG A 61 8.67 7.73 8.59
N LEU A 62 7.64 7.88 7.74
CA LEU A 62 6.29 8.24 8.17
C LEU A 62 5.76 7.23 9.19
N LEU A 63 5.89 5.92 8.89
CA LEU A 63 5.38 4.86 9.76
C LEU A 63 6.14 4.80 11.09
N VAL A 64 7.47 4.98 11.07
CA VAL A 64 8.29 5.05 12.31
C VAL A 64 7.88 6.26 13.14
N ALA A 65 7.76 7.44 12.55
CA ALA A 65 7.34 8.64 13.26
C ALA A 65 5.91 8.53 13.79
N ALA A 66 4.99 7.93 13.02
CA ALA A 66 3.63 7.68 13.46
C ALA A 66 3.60 6.72 14.67
N ARG A 67 4.34 5.61 14.61
CA ARG A 67 4.39 4.62 15.70
C ARG A 67 4.89 5.21 17.01
N ALA A 68 5.81 6.16 16.95
CA ALA A 68 6.34 6.85 18.13
C ALA A 68 5.31 7.73 18.87
N LEU A 69 4.13 8.00 18.27
CA LEU A 69 3.08 8.83 18.85
C LEU A 69 2.06 8.06 19.71
N GLY A 70 2.18 6.73 19.81
CA GLY A 70 1.29 5.91 20.63
C GLY A 70 1.72 4.45 20.72
N ASP A 71 0.84 3.61 21.25
CA ASP A 71 1.15 2.21 21.59
C ASP A 71 0.91 1.25 20.43
N ARG A 72 0.00 1.60 19.52
CA ARG A 72 -0.38 0.76 18.37
C ARG A 72 -0.55 1.61 17.11
N LEU A 73 0.15 1.23 16.04
CA LEU A 73 0.00 1.85 14.73
C LEU A 73 -0.93 1.00 13.85
N VAL A 74 -2.01 1.62 13.40
CA VAL A 74 -2.95 1.08 12.42
C VAL A 74 -2.74 1.78 11.09
N VAL A 75 -2.55 1.02 10.02
CA VAL A 75 -2.38 1.53 8.67
C VAL A 75 -3.59 1.17 7.81
N GLY A 76 -4.34 2.18 7.39
CA GLY A 76 -5.41 2.04 6.41
C GLY A 76 -4.84 1.97 4.99
N VAL A 77 -5.23 0.95 4.20
CA VAL A 77 -4.71 0.75 2.84
C VAL A 77 -5.85 0.78 1.84
N ASN A 78 -5.76 1.66 0.83
CA ASN A 78 -6.73 1.73 -0.25
C ASN A 78 -6.78 0.42 -1.05
N SER A 79 -7.98 -0.12 -1.32
CA SER A 79 -8.17 -1.24 -2.23
C SER A 79 -7.71 -0.89 -3.65
N ASP A 80 -7.45 -1.91 -4.49
CA ASP A 80 -7.01 -1.68 -5.87
C ASP A 80 -8.05 -0.89 -6.68
N ALA A 81 -9.34 -1.14 -6.43
CA ALA A 81 -10.42 -0.38 -7.07
C ALA A 81 -10.39 1.09 -6.64
N SER A 82 -10.18 1.38 -5.34
CA SER A 82 -10.03 2.74 -4.83
C SER A 82 -8.82 3.44 -5.43
N VAL A 83 -7.69 2.74 -5.53
CA VAL A 83 -6.46 3.29 -6.14
C VAL A 83 -6.66 3.63 -7.62
N ARG A 84 -7.32 2.75 -8.39
CA ARG A 84 -7.63 3.04 -9.81
C ARG A 84 -8.48 4.29 -9.98
N ARG A 85 -9.46 4.52 -9.10
CA ARG A 85 -10.27 5.75 -9.12
C ARG A 85 -9.44 7.00 -8.79
N LEU A 86 -8.50 6.90 -7.86
CA LEU A 86 -7.70 8.04 -7.38
C LEU A 86 -6.51 8.38 -8.30
N LYS A 87 -5.89 7.38 -8.93
CA LYS A 87 -4.60 7.53 -9.63
C LYS A 87 -4.67 7.16 -11.12
N GLY A 88 -5.82 6.69 -11.61
CA GLY A 88 -6.02 6.32 -13.01
C GLY A 88 -5.58 4.88 -13.34
N ARG A 89 -5.73 4.53 -14.64
CA ARG A 89 -5.35 3.21 -15.16
C ARG A 89 -3.84 2.98 -15.00
N GLY A 90 -3.45 1.71 -14.76
CA GLY A 90 -2.06 1.33 -14.52
C GLY A 90 -1.60 1.47 -13.05
N ARG A 91 -2.52 1.82 -12.15
CA ARG A 91 -2.27 1.85 -10.70
C ARG A 91 -3.34 1.04 -9.96
N PRO A 92 -3.01 0.37 -8.84
CA PRO A 92 -1.67 0.26 -8.28
C PRO A 92 -0.77 -0.66 -9.12
N ILE A 93 0.54 -0.60 -8.94
CA ILE A 93 1.52 -1.54 -9.52
C ILE A 93 1.54 -2.82 -8.69
N ILE A 94 1.50 -2.67 -7.37
CA ILE A 94 1.52 -3.79 -6.41
C ILE A 94 0.08 -4.09 -5.97
N PRO A 95 -0.42 -5.33 -6.13
CA PRO A 95 -1.76 -5.73 -5.69
C PRO A 95 -1.96 -5.52 -4.18
N LEU A 96 -3.22 -5.29 -3.77
CA LEU A 96 -3.57 -5.01 -2.37
C LEU A 96 -3.02 -6.06 -1.40
N ALA A 97 -3.12 -7.34 -1.74
CA ALA A 97 -2.66 -8.43 -0.88
C ALA A 97 -1.17 -8.29 -0.54
N GLU A 98 -0.33 -8.04 -1.55
CA GLU A 98 1.11 -7.85 -1.38
C GLU A 98 1.43 -6.55 -0.64
N ARG A 99 0.70 -5.46 -0.92
CA ARG A 99 0.86 -4.18 -0.20
C ARG A 99 0.57 -4.34 1.29
N MET A 100 -0.48 -5.09 1.64
CA MET A 100 -0.81 -5.39 3.04
C MET A 100 0.26 -6.27 3.70
N GLU A 101 0.76 -7.29 3.01
CA GLU A 101 1.80 -8.19 3.50
C GLU A 101 3.10 -7.42 3.77
N MET A 102 3.55 -6.59 2.83
CA MET A 102 4.73 -5.74 2.99
C MET A 102 4.59 -4.80 4.20
N LEU A 103 3.44 -4.15 4.36
CA LEU A 103 3.20 -3.26 5.49
C LEU A 103 3.18 -4.01 6.82
N ALA A 104 2.52 -5.18 6.88
CA ALA A 104 2.49 -6.02 8.08
C ALA A 104 3.87 -6.59 8.44
N GLY A 105 4.78 -6.70 7.47
CA GLY A 105 6.19 -7.07 7.70
C GLY A 105 7.05 -5.96 8.27
N LEU A 106 6.59 -4.70 8.26
CA LEU A 106 7.36 -3.58 8.79
C LEU A 106 7.23 -3.48 10.32
N LYS A 107 8.37 -3.42 11.01
CA LYS A 107 8.46 -3.36 12.48
C LYS A 107 7.54 -2.31 13.15
N PRO A 108 7.33 -1.09 12.61
CA PRO A 108 6.48 -0.08 13.25
C PRO A 108 4.98 -0.33 13.09
N VAL A 109 4.55 -1.30 12.29
CA VAL A 109 3.13 -1.52 11.95
C VAL A 109 2.54 -2.65 12.80
N ASP A 110 1.54 -2.33 13.62
CA ASP A 110 0.83 -3.34 14.42
C ASP A 110 -0.39 -3.91 13.68
N TYR A 111 -1.11 -3.07 12.92
CA TYR A 111 -2.33 -3.50 12.21
C TYR A 111 -2.41 -2.87 10.82
N VAL A 112 -2.91 -3.65 9.87
CA VAL A 112 -3.20 -3.20 8.50
C VAL A 112 -4.67 -3.45 8.21
N VAL A 113 -5.40 -2.43 7.74
CA VAL A 113 -6.84 -2.54 7.45
C VAL A 113 -7.11 -2.04 6.03
N PRO A 114 -7.59 -2.89 5.13
CA PRO A 114 -7.99 -2.43 3.80
C PRO A 114 -9.30 -1.67 3.84
N PHE A 115 -9.47 -0.69 2.95
CA PHE A 115 -10.74 0.00 2.74
C PHE A 115 -10.95 0.31 1.25
N ALA A 116 -12.22 0.33 0.81
CA ALA A 116 -12.58 0.47 -0.60
C ALA A 116 -13.23 1.82 -0.92
N GLU A 117 -13.62 2.58 0.08
CA GLU A 117 -14.30 3.85 -0.03
C GLU A 117 -13.43 4.91 -0.72
N ALA A 118 -14.07 5.96 -1.24
CA ALA A 118 -13.36 7.09 -1.86
C ALA A 118 -12.50 7.85 -0.84
N THR A 119 -12.95 7.91 0.41
CA THR A 119 -12.25 8.55 1.50
C THR A 119 -12.08 7.59 2.69
N PRO A 120 -11.11 7.82 3.57
CA PRO A 120 -10.90 6.99 4.75
C PRO A 120 -11.87 7.28 5.92
N ALA A 121 -12.93 8.06 5.73
CA ALA A 121 -13.82 8.51 6.84
C ALA A 121 -14.34 7.32 7.66
N ARG A 122 -14.97 6.33 7.01
CA ARG A 122 -15.55 5.16 7.69
C ARG A 122 -14.54 4.34 8.48
N ILE A 123 -13.35 4.15 7.94
CA ILE A 123 -12.31 3.39 8.66
C ILE A 123 -11.74 4.21 9.81
N ILE A 124 -11.65 5.54 9.71
CA ILE A 124 -11.24 6.42 10.80
C ILE A 124 -12.27 6.38 11.92
N GLU A 125 -13.57 6.43 11.61
CA GLU A 125 -14.65 6.25 12.58
C GLU A 125 -14.57 4.88 13.30
N ALA A 126 -14.37 3.82 12.56
CA ALA A 126 -14.25 2.48 13.11
C ALA A 126 -13.02 2.32 14.03
N VAL A 127 -11.90 2.93 13.68
CA VAL A 127 -10.66 2.92 14.47
C VAL A 127 -10.73 3.88 15.63
N LEU A 128 -11.31 5.06 15.44
CA LEU A 128 -11.37 6.22 16.36
C LEU A 128 -10.02 6.43 17.07
N PRO A 129 -8.98 6.83 16.34
CA PRO A 129 -7.63 6.88 16.88
C PRO A 129 -7.43 8.08 17.81
N ALA A 130 -6.54 7.95 18.80
CA ALA A 130 -6.07 9.08 19.60
C ALA A 130 -5.18 10.04 18.79
N VAL A 131 -4.51 9.54 17.74
CA VAL A 131 -3.68 10.34 16.85
C VAL A 131 -3.91 9.93 15.39
N LEU A 132 -4.34 10.87 14.56
CA LEU A 132 -4.40 10.73 13.10
C LEU A 132 -3.14 11.37 12.49
N VAL A 133 -2.34 10.57 11.79
CA VAL A 133 -1.08 11.03 11.18
C VAL A 133 -1.21 11.18 9.67
N LYS A 134 -0.71 12.29 9.13
CA LYS A 134 -0.59 12.56 7.70
C LYS A 134 0.78 13.15 7.38
N GLY A 135 1.19 13.02 6.09
CA GLY A 135 2.34 13.76 5.60
C GLY A 135 2.10 15.27 5.61
N SER A 136 3.17 16.05 5.68
CA SER A 136 3.11 17.52 5.69
C SER A 136 2.66 18.14 4.37
N ASP A 137 2.55 17.35 3.31
CA ASP A 137 1.97 17.72 2.01
C ASP A 137 0.46 17.98 2.04
N TYR A 138 -0.24 17.54 3.12
CA TYR A 138 -1.65 17.81 3.32
C TYR A 138 -1.88 19.10 4.13
N ARG A 139 -2.80 19.97 3.67
CA ARG A 139 -3.28 21.07 4.49
C ARG A 139 -4.14 20.53 5.64
N LYS A 140 -3.96 21.07 6.86
CA LYS A 140 -4.64 20.56 8.05
C LYS A 140 -6.17 20.56 7.93
N ALA A 141 -6.74 21.57 7.26
CA ALA A 141 -8.18 21.69 7.04
C ALA A 141 -8.74 20.62 6.08
N GLU A 142 -7.91 20.09 5.17
CA GLU A 142 -8.31 19.13 4.13
C GLU A 142 -8.18 17.67 4.58
N ILE A 143 -7.74 17.43 5.83
CA ILE A 143 -7.52 16.08 6.33
C ILE A 143 -8.87 15.45 6.67
N VAL A 144 -9.28 14.49 5.84
CA VAL A 144 -10.49 13.70 6.09
C VAL A 144 -10.39 12.95 7.42
N GLY A 145 -11.48 13.02 8.22
CA GLY A 145 -11.57 12.40 9.54
C GLY A 145 -11.00 13.25 10.67
N ARG A 146 -10.54 14.48 10.40
CA ARG A 146 -10.06 15.40 11.42
C ARG A 146 -11.14 15.67 12.47
N SER A 147 -12.33 16.11 12.05
CA SER A 147 -13.44 16.42 12.96
C SER A 147 -13.85 15.21 13.81
N THR A 148 -13.94 14.03 13.21
CA THR A 148 -14.23 12.78 13.92
C THR A 148 -13.20 12.49 15.02
N VAL A 149 -11.92 12.65 14.71
CA VAL A 149 -10.82 12.38 15.66
C VAL A 149 -10.78 13.42 16.76
N GLU A 150 -10.92 14.71 16.43
CA GLU A 150 -10.93 15.81 17.41
C GLU A 150 -12.19 15.74 18.33
N ALA A 151 -13.36 15.40 17.79
CA ALA A 151 -14.57 15.15 18.59
C ALA A 151 -14.44 13.95 19.53
N GLY A 152 -13.64 12.93 19.13
CA GLY A 152 -13.29 11.79 19.98
C GLY A 152 -12.19 12.05 21.01
N GLY A 153 -11.75 13.31 21.20
CA GLY A 153 -10.64 13.67 22.11
C GLY A 153 -9.25 13.40 21.57
N GLY A 154 -9.14 13.01 20.30
CA GLY A 154 -7.87 12.79 19.63
C GLY A 154 -7.29 14.05 18.99
N ARG A 155 -6.19 13.91 18.26
CA ARG A 155 -5.52 15.01 17.55
C ARG A 155 -4.97 14.58 16.19
N VAL A 156 -4.77 15.58 15.30
CA VAL A 156 -4.12 15.39 14.01
C VAL A 156 -2.67 15.86 14.07
N VAL A 157 -1.74 15.00 13.64
CA VAL A 157 -0.30 15.29 13.56
C VAL A 157 0.16 15.20 12.11
N ARG A 158 0.90 16.21 11.63
CA ARG A 158 1.55 16.19 10.32
C ARG A 158 3.03 15.89 10.50
N VAL A 159 3.50 14.86 9.80
CA VAL A 159 4.90 14.43 9.82
C VAL A 159 5.61 15.00 8.59
N PRO A 160 6.77 15.69 8.77
CA PRO A 160 7.55 16.18 7.65
C PRO A 160 7.96 15.05 6.70
N LEU A 161 7.64 15.21 5.42
CA LEU A 161 8.11 14.31 4.37
C LEU A 161 9.27 14.97 3.63
N ARG A 162 10.34 14.21 3.34
CA ARG A 162 11.41 14.72 2.48
C ARG A 162 10.88 14.89 1.05
N ALA A 163 11.02 16.10 0.52
CA ALA A 163 10.67 16.41 -0.87
C ALA A 163 11.38 15.47 -1.87
N GLY A 164 10.74 15.22 -3.02
CA GLY A 164 11.31 14.45 -4.12
C GLY A 164 11.28 12.92 -3.96
N ARG A 165 10.65 12.38 -2.93
CA ARG A 165 10.50 10.93 -2.74
C ARG A 165 9.03 10.52 -2.72
N SER A 166 8.47 10.34 -3.91
CA SER A 166 7.12 9.79 -4.11
C SER A 166 7.18 8.54 -4.98
N THR A 167 6.14 7.72 -4.93
CA THR A 167 6.00 6.58 -5.86
C THR A 167 6.07 7.04 -7.32
N SER A 168 5.48 8.20 -7.65
CA SER A 168 5.54 8.77 -9.00
C SER A 168 6.96 9.09 -9.43
N SER A 169 7.77 9.70 -8.55
CA SER A 169 9.19 10.01 -8.85
C SER A 169 10.05 8.74 -9.01
N LEU A 170 9.74 7.66 -8.27
CA LEU A 170 10.40 6.37 -8.46
C LEU A 170 10.08 5.75 -9.83
N ILE A 171 8.82 5.76 -10.23
CA ILE A 171 8.37 5.25 -11.54
C ILE A 171 9.03 6.03 -12.66
N GLU A 172 9.06 7.35 -12.56
CA GLU A 172 9.68 8.20 -13.56
C GLU A 172 11.20 7.95 -13.68
N ARG A 173 11.88 7.79 -12.55
CA ARG A 173 13.31 7.43 -12.53
C ARG A 173 13.56 6.06 -13.16
N ALA A 174 12.74 5.05 -12.86
CA ALA A 174 12.82 3.73 -13.46
C ALA A 174 12.62 3.81 -14.98
N ARG A 175 11.63 4.57 -15.45
CA ARG A 175 11.39 4.80 -16.90
C ARG A 175 12.58 5.45 -17.59
N ARG A 176 13.23 6.43 -16.97
CA ARG A 176 14.43 7.09 -17.53
C ARG A 176 15.59 6.09 -17.67
N VAL A 177 15.84 5.27 -16.64
CA VAL A 177 16.89 4.26 -16.68
C VAL A 177 16.64 3.22 -17.77
N LEU A 178 15.41 2.72 -17.90
CA LEU A 178 15.04 1.77 -18.94
C LEU A 178 15.16 2.36 -20.35
N LYS A 179 14.74 3.61 -20.55
CA LYS A 179 14.86 4.32 -21.81
C LYS A 179 16.32 4.54 -22.21
N ALA A 180 17.19 4.86 -21.26
CA ALA A 180 18.63 5.03 -21.50
C ALA A 180 19.34 3.71 -21.87
N ARG A 181 18.81 2.55 -21.44
CA ARG A 181 19.34 1.22 -21.75
C ARG A 181 18.76 0.60 -23.03
N ALA A 182 17.69 1.19 -23.59
CA ALA A 182 17.12 0.70 -24.84
C ALA A 182 18.15 0.91 -25.97
N PRO A 183 18.56 -0.14 -26.73
CA PRO A 183 19.48 0.02 -27.87
C PRO A 183 18.83 0.98 -28.87
N ALA A 184 19.61 1.93 -29.38
CA ALA A 184 19.17 2.81 -30.45
C ALA A 184 18.62 1.93 -31.58
N ARG A 185 17.34 2.08 -31.91
CA ARG A 185 16.73 1.39 -33.05
C ARG A 185 17.59 1.70 -34.26
N ARG A 186 18.37 0.72 -34.74
CA ARG A 186 19.08 0.83 -36.03
C ARG A 186 18.04 1.22 -37.06
N ALA A 187 18.12 2.48 -37.53
CA ALA A 187 17.39 2.89 -38.72
C ALA A 187 17.85 1.97 -39.84
N SER A 188 16.96 1.07 -40.26
CA SER A 188 17.18 0.24 -41.42
C SER A 188 17.30 1.18 -42.61
N ARG A 189 18.53 1.47 -43.01
CA ARG A 189 18.82 2.13 -44.29
C ARG A 189 18.22 1.24 -45.38
N ARG A 190 17.07 1.60 -45.89
CA ARG A 190 16.58 1.11 -47.17
C ARG A 190 17.61 1.48 -48.18
N ARG A 191 18.37 0.50 -48.69
CA ARG A 191 19.20 0.64 -49.89
C ARG A 191 18.25 1.01 -51.04
N PRO A 192 18.51 2.09 -51.80
CA PRO A 192 17.74 2.37 -53.00
C PRO A 192 18.04 1.26 -54.02
N ALA A 193 16.99 0.69 -54.61
CA ALA A 193 17.08 -0.30 -55.67
C ALA A 193 17.80 0.33 -56.87
N ALA A 194 18.89 -0.29 -57.29
CA ALA A 194 19.60 0.08 -58.51
C ALA A 194 18.69 -0.09 -59.72
N ARG A 195 18.35 1.02 -60.38
CA ARG A 195 17.68 1.02 -61.68
C ARG A 195 18.63 0.37 -62.70
N ARG A 196 18.33 -0.85 -63.15
CA ARG A 196 18.92 -1.40 -64.34
C ARG A 196 18.37 -0.64 -65.56
N ARG A 197 19.24 0.12 -66.25
CA ARG A 197 18.97 0.64 -67.61
C ARG A 197 19.15 -0.53 -68.60
N ARG A 198 18.18 -0.67 -69.51
CA ARG A 198 18.35 -1.33 -70.80
C ARG A 198 18.79 -0.31 -71.80
#